data_2014377a5e0f559affa833d8c4a315b3
#
_entry.id   2014377a5e0f559affa833d8c4a315b3
#
_cell.length_a   1.000
_cell.length_b   1.000
_cell.length_c   1.000
_cell.angle_alpha   90.00
_cell.angle_beta   90.00
_cell.angle_gamma   90.00
#
_symmetry.space_group_name_H-M   'P 1'
#
loop_
_entity.id
_entity.type
_entity.pdbx_description
1 polymer ?
#
loop_
_entity_poly.entity_id
_entity_poly.type
_entity_poly.pdbx_seq_one_letter_code
_entity_poly.pdbx_strand_id
1 'polypeptide(L)'
;AERRAELLQRAEERLGRRLEVRYVYDVILNGFSVELTAAEAALLATLPGVIHVEPREMRQLLTDRGPQWIGAAAAWGTAPDCAGGNCGEGIVVGIIDTGINMDHPSFADIGGDGYNHTNPRGQFYGWCNPSHAKYDPALVCNDKLIGVYSYPNSGDDPEDAEGHGSHTASTAAGNRRNNI
;
A
#
# COMPACT_ATOMS: atom_id res chain seq x y z
N ALA A 1 -18.58 -24.34 -1.32
CA ALA A 1 -17.73 -25.36 -1.96
C ALA A 1 -18.52 -26.15 -3.02
N GLU A 2 -19.64 -26.78 -2.67
CA GLU A 2 -20.46 -27.66 -3.53
C GLU A 2 -20.93 -26.98 -4.82
N ARG A 3 -21.55 -25.82 -4.77
CA ARG A 3 -21.99 -25.06 -5.95
C ARG A 3 -20.85 -24.72 -6.94
N ARG A 4 -19.62 -24.52 -6.46
CA ARG A 4 -18.46 -24.30 -7.35
C ARG A 4 -18.06 -25.56 -8.07
N ALA A 5 -18.09 -26.71 -7.39
CA ALA A 5 -17.76 -27.99 -7.99
C ALA A 5 -18.77 -28.36 -9.10
N GLU A 6 -20.06 -28.16 -8.82
CA GLU A 6 -21.13 -28.37 -9.83
C GLU A 6 -20.99 -27.41 -11.03
N LEU A 7 -20.63 -26.14 -10.79
CA LEU A 7 -20.42 -25.19 -11.86
C LEU A 7 -19.19 -25.56 -12.70
N LEU A 8 -18.09 -25.96 -12.05
CA LEU A 8 -16.89 -26.43 -12.76
C LEU A 8 -17.18 -27.63 -13.63
N GLN A 9 -17.88 -28.63 -13.10
CA GLN A 9 -18.28 -29.80 -13.88
C GLN A 9 -19.12 -29.43 -15.12
N ARG A 10 -20.12 -28.58 -14.95
CA ARG A 10 -20.96 -28.10 -16.10
C ARG A 10 -20.15 -27.29 -17.10
N ALA A 11 -19.16 -26.50 -16.64
CA ALA A 11 -18.27 -25.77 -17.52
C ALA A 11 -17.41 -26.73 -18.35
N GLU A 12 -16.82 -27.75 -17.72
CA GLU A 12 -16.03 -28.80 -18.40
C GLU A 12 -16.86 -29.58 -19.40
N GLU A 13 -18.10 -30.01 -19.06
CA GLU A 13 -19.03 -30.65 -19.93
C GLU A 13 -19.38 -29.77 -21.16
N ARG A 14 -19.62 -28.48 -20.91
CA ARG A 14 -19.98 -27.53 -21.96
C ARG A 14 -18.84 -27.25 -22.94
N LEU A 15 -17.60 -27.29 -22.47
CA LEU A 15 -16.38 -27.05 -23.25
C LEU A 15 -15.81 -28.34 -23.86
N GLY A 16 -16.24 -29.52 -23.38
CA GLY A 16 -15.68 -30.81 -23.78
C GLY A 16 -14.23 -31.03 -23.35
N ARG A 17 -13.75 -30.28 -22.35
CA ARG A 17 -12.41 -30.43 -21.81
C ARG A 17 -12.33 -30.14 -20.31
N ARG A 18 -11.30 -30.67 -19.66
CA ARG A 18 -10.97 -30.34 -18.27
C ARG A 18 -10.47 -28.91 -18.13
N LEU A 19 -10.83 -28.29 -17.01
CA LEU A 19 -10.38 -26.96 -16.61
C LEU A 19 -9.45 -27.05 -15.40
N GLU A 20 -8.28 -26.48 -15.50
CA GLU A 20 -7.36 -26.36 -14.38
C GLU A 20 -7.71 -25.10 -13.57
N VAL A 21 -8.18 -25.29 -12.34
CA VAL A 21 -8.50 -24.17 -11.45
C VAL A 21 -7.20 -23.61 -10.86
N ARG A 22 -6.91 -22.35 -11.15
CA ARG A 22 -5.72 -21.64 -10.64
C ARG A 22 -5.94 -21.08 -9.24
N TYR A 23 -7.09 -20.43 -9.02
CA TYR A 23 -7.46 -19.82 -7.75
C TYR A 23 -8.92 -20.09 -7.44
N VAL A 24 -9.21 -20.21 -6.14
CA VAL A 24 -10.56 -20.33 -5.59
C VAL A 24 -10.85 -19.12 -4.73
N TYR A 25 -12.00 -18.50 -4.93
CA TYR A 25 -12.47 -17.34 -4.18
C TYR A 25 -13.69 -17.74 -3.34
N ASP A 26 -13.69 -17.44 -2.06
CA ASP A 26 -14.76 -17.83 -1.13
C ASP A 26 -15.03 -16.84 0.02
N VAL A 27 -14.33 -15.72 0.03
CA VAL A 27 -14.50 -14.68 1.06
C VAL A 27 -15.43 -13.57 0.56
N ILE A 28 -15.00 -12.81 -0.46
CA ILE A 28 -15.78 -11.68 -1.00
C ILE A 28 -16.76 -12.14 -2.09
N LEU A 29 -16.33 -13.10 -2.89
CA LEU A 29 -17.14 -13.69 -3.96
C LEU A 29 -17.02 -15.21 -3.94
N ASN A 30 -18.00 -15.89 -4.52
CA ASN A 30 -17.98 -17.34 -4.69
C ASN A 30 -17.62 -17.66 -6.14
N GLY A 31 -16.33 -17.92 -6.41
CA GLY A 31 -15.84 -18.12 -7.76
C GLY A 31 -14.53 -18.90 -7.84
N PHE A 32 -14.03 -19.01 -9.06
CA PHE A 32 -12.73 -19.59 -9.36
C PHE A 32 -12.13 -18.96 -10.62
N SER A 33 -10.82 -19.04 -10.79
CA SER A 33 -10.15 -18.65 -12.03
C SER A 33 -9.65 -19.85 -12.81
N VAL A 34 -9.82 -19.79 -14.12
CA VAL A 34 -9.39 -20.80 -15.10
C VAL A 34 -8.87 -20.13 -16.35
N GLU A 35 -8.08 -20.85 -17.13
CA GLU A 35 -7.63 -20.36 -18.43
C GLU A 35 -8.66 -20.70 -19.52
N LEU A 36 -9.13 -19.66 -20.21
CA LEU A 36 -10.14 -19.74 -21.26
C LEU A 36 -9.75 -18.88 -22.46
N THR A 37 -10.18 -19.28 -23.63
CA THR A 37 -10.24 -18.37 -24.78
C THR A 37 -11.42 -17.40 -24.60
N ALA A 38 -11.43 -16.30 -25.35
CA ALA A 38 -12.53 -15.34 -25.31
C ALA A 38 -13.88 -15.98 -25.70
N ALA A 39 -13.85 -16.91 -26.65
CA ALA A 39 -15.06 -17.66 -27.08
C ALA A 39 -15.57 -18.59 -25.97
N GLU A 40 -14.70 -19.30 -25.30
CA GLU A 40 -15.04 -20.13 -24.13
C GLU A 40 -15.59 -19.29 -22.98
N ALA A 41 -14.98 -18.16 -22.68
CA ALA A 41 -15.44 -17.24 -21.65
C ALA A 41 -16.87 -16.71 -21.95
N ALA A 42 -17.12 -16.30 -23.19
CA ALA A 42 -18.44 -15.88 -23.64
C ALA A 42 -19.49 -17.01 -23.52
N LEU A 43 -19.07 -18.24 -23.83
CA LEU A 43 -19.95 -19.42 -23.70
C LEU A 43 -20.26 -19.72 -22.22
N LEU A 44 -19.26 -19.67 -21.34
CA LEU A 44 -19.46 -19.92 -19.91
C LEU A 44 -20.26 -18.82 -19.21
N ALA A 45 -20.18 -17.58 -19.69
CA ALA A 45 -21.02 -16.50 -19.21
C ALA A 45 -22.52 -16.72 -19.34
N THR A 46 -22.93 -17.62 -20.25
CA THR A 46 -24.34 -17.99 -20.48
C THR A 46 -24.85 -19.14 -19.58
N LEU A 47 -23.95 -19.76 -18.80
CA LEU A 47 -24.36 -20.89 -17.97
C LEU A 47 -25.20 -20.44 -16.77
N PRO A 48 -26.23 -21.16 -16.42
CA PRO A 48 -27.01 -20.88 -15.22
C PRO A 48 -26.14 -20.92 -13.97
N GLY A 49 -26.21 -19.85 -13.16
CA GLY A 49 -25.43 -19.70 -11.94
C GLY A 49 -24.10 -18.98 -12.12
N VAL A 50 -23.71 -18.63 -13.35
CA VAL A 50 -22.63 -17.68 -13.63
C VAL A 50 -23.23 -16.28 -13.61
N ILE A 51 -22.75 -15.45 -12.70
CA ILE A 51 -23.18 -14.05 -12.57
C ILE A 51 -22.31 -13.16 -13.46
N HIS A 52 -21.00 -13.43 -13.46
CA HIS A 52 -20.03 -12.64 -14.19
C HIS A 52 -18.81 -13.47 -14.59
N VAL A 53 -18.27 -13.19 -15.77
CA VAL A 53 -16.98 -13.69 -16.24
C VAL A 53 -16.16 -12.48 -16.68
N GLU A 54 -15.00 -12.29 -16.05
CA GLU A 54 -14.11 -11.19 -16.38
C GLU A 54 -12.69 -11.68 -16.68
N PRO A 55 -11.97 -11.01 -17.56
CA PRO A 55 -10.56 -11.33 -17.80
C PRO A 55 -9.74 -10.97 -16.57
N ARG A 56 -8.73 -11.81 -16.29
CA ARG A 56 -7.70 -11.45 -15.32
C ARG A 56 -6.81 -10.38 -15.91
N GLU A 57 -6.91 -9.20 -15.37
CA GLU A 57 -6.00 -8.12 -15.68
C GLU A 57 -4.85 -8.08 -14.67
N MET A 58 -3.62 -7.95 -15.17
CA MET A 58 -2.49 -7.62 -14.32
C MET A 58 -2.58 -6.14 -13.95
N ARG A 59 -2.79 -5.88 -12.68
CA ARG A 59 -2.78 -4.53 -12.14
C ARG A 59 -1.36 -4.17 -11.74
N GLN A 60 -0.93 -2.98 -12.11
CA GLN A 60 0.31 -2.38 -11.63
C GLN A 60 0.01 -1.51 -10.41
N LEU A 61 1.01 -1.36 -9.54
CA LEU A 61 0.94 -0.39 -8.45
C LEU A 61 0.77 1.01 -9.05
N LEU A 62 -0.21 1.76 -8.55
CA LEU A 62 -0.57 3.09 -9.09
C LEU A 62 0.18 4.23 -8.39
N THR A 63 0.93 3.94 -7.34
CA THR A 63 1.60 4.95 -6.52
C THR A 63 2.72 5.69 -7.24
N ASP A 64 3.34 5.09 -8.24
CA ASP A 64 4.35 5.73 -9.09
C ASP A 64 3.74 6.62 -10.20
N ARG A 65 2.50 6.35 -10.61
CA ARG A 65 1.78 7.10 -11.66
C ARG A 65 0.62 7.95 -11.14
N GLY A 66 0.14 7.67 -9.94
CA GLY A 66 -0.95 8.41 -9.31
C GLY A 66 -0.72 9.93 -9.30
N PRO A 67 0.44 10.42 -8.89
CA PRO A 67 0.76 11.84 -8.90
C PRO A 67 0.65 12.50 -10.27
N GLN A 68 1.05 11.80 -11.33
CA GLN A 68 0.94 12.32 -12.71
C GLN A 68 -0.53 12.41 -13.14
N TRP A 69 -1.34 11.41 -12.79
CA TRP A 69 -2.76 11.34 -13.12
C TRP A 69 -3.57 12.48 -12.49
N ILE A 70 -3.27 12.83 -11.25
CA ILE A 70 -3.95 13.92 -10.53
C ILE A 70 -3.32 15.29 -10.82
N GLY A 71 -2.29 15.36 -11.64
CA GLY A 71 -1.60 16.61 -11.96
C GLY A 71 -0.78 17.18 -10.81
N ALA A 72 -0.34 16.39 -9.85
CA ALA A 72 0.39 16.83 -8.68
C ALA A 72 1.70 17.58 -9.04
N ALA A 73 2.31 17.26 -10.18
CA ALA A 73 3.50 17.95 -10.67
C ALA A 73 3.31 19.46 -10.82
N ALA A 74 2.07 19.91 -11.11
CA ALA A 74 1.78 21.34 -11.19
C ALA A 74 1.87 22.05 -9.82
N ALA A 75 1.60 21.32 -8.72
CA ALA A 75 1.73 21.84 -7.37
C ALA A 75 3.16 21.72 -6.85
N TRP A 76 3.85 20.64 -7.23
CA TRP A 76 5.23 20.38 -6.77
C TRP A 76 6.28 21.25 -7.47
N GLY A 77 5.96 21.90 -8.59
CA GLY A 77 6.92 22.65 -9.39
C GLY A 77 7.78 21.72 -10.26
N THR A 78 9.00 22.15 -10.59
CA THR A 78 9.91 21.36 -11.40
C THR A 78 10.63 20.29 -10.57
N ALA A 79 10.35 19.03 -10.90
CA ALA A 79 11.10 17.91 -10.31
C ALA A 79 12.60 18.00 -10.72
N PRO A 80 13.52 17.51 -9.91
CA PRO A 80 13.33 16.60 -8.77
C PRO A 80 13.22 17.26 -7.38
N ASP A 81 13.50 18.52 -7.24
CA ASP A 81 13.76 19.26 -6.00
C ASP A 81 12.65 20.23 -5.62
N CYS A 82 11.48 20.11 -6.24
CA CYS A 82 10.34 20.99 -6.02
C CYS A 82 10.62 22.49 -6.25
N ALA A 83 11.64 22.79 -7.07
CA ALA A 83 12.04 24.17 -7.35
C ALA A 83 10.89 25.01 -7.90
N GLY A 84 10.54 26.05 -7.19
CA GLY A 84 9.43 26.94 -7.53
C GLY A 84 8.03 26.37 -7.23
N GLY A 85 7.93 25.22 -6.55
CA GLY A 85 6.69 24.61 -6.09
C GLY A 85 6.65 24.38 -4.58
N ASN A 86 5.82 23.45 -4.16
CA ASN A 86 5.65 23.07 -2.76
C ASN A 86 5.49 21.56 -2.66
N CYS A 87 6.42 20.91 -1.99
CA CYS A 87 6.37 19.46 -1.72
C CYS A 87 5.97 19.14 -0.28
N GLY A 88 5.43 20.10 0.45
CA GLY A 88 4.95 19.92 1.81
C GLY A 88 6.02 20.09 2.87
N GLU A 89 7.11 20.78 2.57
CA GLU A 89 8.16 21.09 3.54
C GLU A 89 7.59 21.85 4.74
N GLY A 90 7.94 21.41 5.94
CA GLY A 90 7.44 21.97 7.20
C GLY A 90 6.02 21.55 7.56
N ILE A 91 5.33 20.76 6.73
CA ILE A 91 4.01 20.18 7.06
C ILE A 91 4.21 18.91 7.87
N VAL A 92 3.54 18.84 9.02
CA VAL A 92 3.51 17.62 9.84
C VAL A 92 2.28 16.80 9.49
N VAL A 93 2.50 15.55 9.11
CA VAL A 93 1.44 14.57 8.82
C VAL A 93 1.40 13.54 9.94
N GLY A 94 0.22 13.29 10.50
CA GLY A 94 -0.03 12.23 11.46
C GLY A 94 -0.67 11.03 10.76
N ILE A 95 -0.10 9.85 10.98
CA ILE A 95 -0.64 8.59 10.46
C ILE A 95 -1.05 7.73 11.65
N ILE A 96 -2.29 7.23 11.63
CA ILE A 96 -2.82 6.27 12.62
C ILE A 96 -3.05 4.97 11.87
N ASP A 97 -2.17 4.01 12.10
CA ASP A 97 -2.15 2.77 11.33
C ASP A 97 -1.48 1.63 12.14
N THR A 98 -0.91 0.63 11.49
CA THR A 98 -0.35 -0.59 12.12
C THR A 98 1.01 -0.40 12.79
N GLY A 99 1.65 0.75 12.62
CA GLY A 99 2.99 1.06 13.13
C GLY A 99 3.84 1.75 12.07
N ILE A 100 5.14 1.82 12.32
CA ILE A 100 6.11 2.42 11.39
C ILE A 100 7.47 1.72 11.49
N ASN A 101 8.03 1.36 10.35
CA ASN A 101 9.40 0.84 10.24
C ASN A 101 10.37 2.04 10.22
N MET A 102 10.81 2.44 11.40
CA MET A 102 11.47 3.72 11.66
C MET A 102 12.85 3.84 11.01
N ASP A 103 13.55 2.72 10.82
CA ASP A 103 14.88 2.66 10.21
C ASP A 103 14.84 2.62 8.67
N HIS A 104 13.63 2.55 8.08
CA HIS A 104 13.49 2.53 6.64
C HIS A 104 13.94 3.86 6.02
N PRO A 105 14.72 3.83 4.93
CA PRO A 105 15.24 5.04 4.29
C PRO A 105 14.21 6.08 3.85
N SER A 106 12.93 5.70 3.72
CA SER A 106 11.84 6.66 3.47
C SER A 106 11.63 7.64 4.62
N PHE A 107 12.11 7.30 5.83
CA PHE A 107 11.96 8.12 7.03
C PHE A 107 13.30 8.65 7.55
N ALA A 108 14.37 8.50 6.79
CA ALA A 108 15.69 9.02 7.15
C ALA A 108 15.69 10.55 7.17
N ASP A 109 16.50 11.11 8.04
CA ASP A 109 16.69 12.56 8.18
C ASP A 109 17.19 13.22 6.88
N ILE A 110 18.07 12.53 6.17
CA ILE A 110 18.53 12.96 4.85
C ILE A 110 17.90 12.07 3.79
N GLY A 111 17.13 12.67 2.88
CA GLY A 111 16.49 11.99 1.78
C GLY A 111 17.47 11.43 0.73
N GLY A 112 17.00 10.53 -0.11
CA GLY A 112 17.79 9.96 -1.21
C GLY A 112 18.19 10.97 -2.29
N ASP A 113 17.56 12.14 -2.31
CA ASP A 113 17.86 13.32 -3.13
C ASP A 113 18.85 14.29 -2.45
N GLY A 114 19.24 14.00 -1.21
CA GLY A 114 20.13 14.84 -0.40
C GLY A 114 19.43 15.95 0.39
N TYR A 115 18.09 16.01 0.35
CA TYR A 115 17.34 16.95 1.17
C TYR A 115 17.51 16.62 2.66
N ASN A 116 17.98 17.59 3.43
CA ASN A 116 18.16 17.48 4.89
C ASN A 116 16.95 18.08 5.59
N HIS A 117 16.18 17.23 6.25
CA HIS A 117 14.98 17.67 6.95
C HIS A 117 15.31 18.55 8.16
N THR A 118 14.39 19.42 8.49
CA THR A 118 14.43 20.21 9.72
C THR A 118 13.10 20.04 10.43
N ASN A 119 13.12 19.62 11.67
CA ASN A 119 11.93 19.45 12.49
C ASN A 119 11.18 20.79 12.65
N PRO A 120 10.00 20.94 12.01
CA PRO A 120 9.30 22.24 11.99
C PRO A 120 8.69 22.60 13.36
N ARG A 121 8.69 21.66 14.30
CA ARG A 121 8.16 21.86 15.65
C ARG A 121 9.25 22.14 16.68
N GLY A 122 10.53 21.88 16.35
CA GLY A 122 11.67 22.06 17.25
C GLY A 122 11.65 21.13 18.49
N GLN A 123 10.78 20.13 18.50
CA GLN A 123 10.68 19.15 19.58
C GLN A 123 10.19 17.81 19.07
N PHE A 124 10.50 16.74 19.78
CA PHE A 124 10.01 15.40 19.52
C PHE A 124 8.74 15.07 20.31
N TYR A 125 7.96 14.12 19.81
CA TYR A 125 6.67 13.74 20.37
C TYR A 125 6.59 12.25 20.70
N GLY A 126 5.67 11.91 21.62
CA GLY A 126 5.45 10.53 22.02
C GLY A 126 6.71 9.84 22.51
N TRP A 127 7.00 8.65 22.06
CA TRP A 127 8.14 7.85 22.51
C TRP A 127 9.49 8.40 22.00
N CYS A 128 9.47 9.33 21.05
CA CYS A 128 10.67 10.07 20.64
C CYS A 128 11.04 11.20 21.62
N ASN A 129 10.12 11.61 22.50
CA ASN A 129 10.35 12.73 23.40
C ASN A 129 11.01 12.25 24.71
N PRO A 130 12.21 12.75 25.08
CA PRO A 130 12.90 12.37 26.32
C PRO A 130 12.09 12.58 27.60
N SER A 131 11.08 13.45 27.58
CA SER A 131 10.21 13.68 28.74
C SER A 131 8.99 12.76 28.78
N HIS A 132 8.78 11.91 27.79
CA HIS A 132 7.66 10.99 27.75
C HIS A 132 7.92 9.75 28.60
N ALA A 133 6.90 9.25 29.29
CA ALA A 133 7.04 8.11 30.21
C ALA A 133 7.51 6.79 29.51
N LYS A 134 7.27 6.69 28.22
CA LYS A 134 7.70 5.56 27.38
C LYS A 134 8.77 6.00 26.35
N TYR A 135 9.59 6.98 26.72
CA TYR A 135 10.73 7.35 25.88
C TYR A 135 11.69 6.17 25.71
N ASP A 136 12.05 5.89 24.49
CA ASP A 136 13.05 4.88 24.16
C ASP A 136 14.11 5.48 23.23
N PRO A 137 15.36 5.62 23.70
CA PRO A 137 16.45 6.16 22.90
C PRO A 137 16.92 5.20 21.79
N ALA A 138 16.45 3.95 21.77
CA ALA A 138 16.73 3.01 20.68
C ALA A 138 15.88 3.28 19.44
N LEU A 139 14.77 4.03 19.57
CA LEU A 139 13.92 4.38 18.44
C LEU A 139 14.62 5.37 17.50
N VAL A 140 14.53 5.13 16.21
CA VAL A 140 15.15 5.95 15.17
C VAL A 140 14.29 7.19 14.89
N CYS A 141 14.25 8.11 15.86
CA CYS A 141 13.60 9.42 15.69
C CYS A 141 14.61 10.45 15.16
N ASN A 142 14.15 11.30 14.26
CA ASN A 142 15.00 12.31 13.60
C ASN A 142 14.14 13.49 13.13
N ASP A 143 14.71 14.47 12.45
CA ASP A 143 13.99 15.66 11.99
C ASP A 143 12.92 15.38 10.94
N LYS A 144 12.93 14.21 10.30
CA LYS A 144 11.87 13.68 9.42
C LYS A 144 10.79 12.98 10.23
N LEU A 145 11.17 12.04 11.09
CA LEU A 145 10.28 11.25 11.93
C LEU A 145 10.30 11.81 13.36
N ILE A 146 9.46 12.80 13.61
CA ILE A 146 9.49 13.59 14.85
C ILE A 146 8.69 13.01 16.01
N GLY A 147 7.94 11.93 15.80
CA GLY A 147 7.18 11.32 16.88
C GLY A 147 6.53 10.00 16.50
N VAL A 148 6.51 9.09 17.45
CA VAL A 148 5.80 7.81 17.36
C VAL A 148 5.03 7.55 18.64
N TYR A 149 3.94 6.81 18.52
CA TYR A 149 3.09 6.35 19.61
C TYR A 149 2.68 4.91 19.37
N SER A 150 2.50 4.15 20.44
CA SER A 150 1.75 2.91 20.42
C SER A 150 0.58 3.01 21.40
N TYR A 151 -0.59 2.55 20.97
CA TYR A 151 -1.77 2.58 21.80
C TYR A 151 -1.90 1.32 22.67
N PRO A 152 -2.55 1.40 23.85
CA PRO A 152 -2.58 0.29 24.82
C PRO A 152 -3.08 -1.05 24.27
N ASN A 153 -3.92 -1.02 23.24
CA ASN A 153 -4.51 -2.22 22.65
C ASN A 153 -3.71 -2.79 21.48
N SER A 154 -2.66 -2.12 21.03
CA SER A 154 -1.80 -2.54 19.92
C SER A 154 -0.43 -3.09 20.37
N GLY A 155 -0.26 -3.28 21.67
CA GLY A 155 1.03 -3.65 22.26
C GLY A 155 1.88 -2.44 22.63
N ASP A 156 3.01 -2.69 23.27
CA ASP A 156 3.97 -1.66 23.67
C ASP A 156 5.13 -1.55 22.65
N ASP A 157 4.79 -1.61 21.36
CA ASP A 157 5.76 -1.56 20.27
C ASP A 157 5.18 -0.70 19.13
N PRO A 158 5.84 0.40 18.73
CA PRO A 158 5.42 1.22 17.59
C PRO A 158 5.91 0.67 16.24
N GLU A 159 6.73 -0.40 16.25
CA GLU A 159 7.25 -1.02 15.03
C GLU A 159 6.14 -1.64 14.18
N ASP A 160 6.26 -1.54 12.88
CA ASP A 160 5.26 -2.03 11.94
C ASP A 160 5.50 -3.50 11.55
N ALA A 161 4.89 -4.41 12.27
CA ALA A 161 4.96 -5.85 11.99
C ALA A 161 4.12 -6.28 10.77
N GLU A 162 3.21 -5.43 10.29
CA GLU A 162 2.31 -5.74 9.17
C GLU A 162 2.76 -5.10 7.86
N GLY A 163 3.33 -3.90 7.92
CA GLY A 163 3.81 -3.13 6.78
C GLY A 163 2.82 -2.12 6.21
N HIS A 164 1.55 -2.16 6.60
CA HIS A 164 0.52 -1.25 6.08
C HIS A 164 0.79 0.19 6.52
N GLY A 165 1.07 0.43 7.80
CA GLY A 165 1.37 1.75 8.34
C GLY A 165 2.60 2.40 7.72
N SER A 166 3.68 1.63 7.53
CA SER A 166 4.89 2.09 6.85
C SER A 166 4.63 2.45 5.38
N HIS A 167 3.79 1.67 4.69
CA HIS A 167 3.40 1.96 3.32
C HIS A 167 2.57 3.24 3.23
N THR A 168 1.57 3.42 4.07
CA THR A 168 0.73 4.64 4.07
C THR A 168 1.53 5.87 4.46
N ALA A 169 2.39 5.77 5.48
CA ALA A 169 3.26 6.86 5.92
C ALA A 169 4.27 7.26 4.84
N SER A 170 4.90 6.29 4.17
CA SER A 170 5.84 6.57 3.09
C SER A 170 5.18 7.17 1.85
N THR A 171 3.94 6.77 1.55
CA THR A 171 3.17 7.35 0.44
C THR A 171 2.78 8.80 0.75
N ALA A 172 2.39 9.10 1.99
CA ALA A 172 1.95 10.44 2.38
C ALA A 172 3.10 11.43 2.59
N ALA A 173 4.22 10.96 3.14
CA ALA A 173 5.30 11.82 3.62
C ALA A 173 6.69 11.18 3.53
N GLY A 174 6.90 10.13 2.76
CA GLY A 174 8.21 9.48 2.62
C GLY A 174 9.21 10.31 1.82
N ASN A 175 10.49 10.06 2.08
CA ASN A 175 11.56 10.60 1.25
C ASN A 175 11.49 10.07 -0.17
N ARG A 176 11.87 10.91 -1.13
CA ARG A 176 12.11 10.45 -2.49
C ARG A 176 13.21 9.40 -2.54
N ARG A 177 12.96 8.33 -3.28
CA ARG A 177 13.93 7.27 -3.53
C ARG A 177 14.24 7.24 -5.03
N ASN A 178 15.53 7.24 -5.36
CA ASN A 178 15.98 7.29 -6.77
C ASN A 178 16.20 5.91 -7.40
N ASN A 179 16.21 4.86 -6.59
CA ASN A 179 16.49 3.49 -7.05
C ASN A 179 15.60 2.50 -6.27
N ILE A 180 14.45 2.21 -6.79
CA ILE A 180 13.62 1.10 -6.36
C ILE A 180 13.41 0.19 -7.57
#